data_de3e6e1381f2ef84c559badd850c2d81
#
_entry.id   de3e6e1381f2ef84c559badd850c2d81
#
_cell.length_a   1.000
_cell.length_b   1.000
_cell.length_c   1.000
_cell.angle_alpha   90.00
_cell.angle_beta   90.00
_cell.angle_gamma   90.00
#
_symmetry.space_group_name_H-M   'P 1'
#
loop_
_entity.id
_entity.type
_entity.pdbx_description
1 polymer ?
#
loop_
_entity_poly.entity_id
_entity_poly.type
_entity_poly.pdbx_seq_one_letter_code
_entity_poly.pdbx_strand_id
1 'polypeptide(L)'
;DGTYLEDQDKFRTSGIFRDVYLLSRPRQALFDYAVTTSLVPGGGARSGAAPVVRSGAAPERAVIEVRGVFRAGPVPTTVRLADRQGAVVATGQLEPFTPGDDDPGIGTGYTHRVRLAVGDPHLWSAEDPYLYHLTITTPGEVITDRVGLREVEVTGAVVRLNGRPLTLRGVNRHDSDPATGPAIGLEHMRRDLRLMKEHNINAVRSSHYPNDPRFYQLCDEYGFYVMSEADNESHGTQTRFLADDSWDNQVEHWNEPIADNPEWTDATVDRMQLCVHREKNRPSVIAWSAGNECSYGCTLEAALRWVKDFDPTRLTHYESSYYRDSKRRYDYSCIDLYSRMYPAIEEIRDYLDSDPDKPFILVEYCHAMGNGPGDLEDYWEIIRADERMCGGFVWEWCDHAVAAGTSPDGRPVHLYGGDHGEAVHDGNFCVDGLVSPDRVPHPGLAELKNVQRPARVVDYDQDEGLLTIRNDLDHTDLAHYARISYEVLRDGVVVAHEELDLVEPVPPHTSIMLRCAPDVPATGRCHLLVIYRLAQDQPLLAADHVLGFDEVPLRNADGRTRRVAALADHPSRAGRVTVRREGTRIDVG
;
A
#
# COMPACT_ATOMS: atom_id res chain seq x y z
N ASP A 1 16.67 -16.13 19.85
CA ASP A 1 16.66 -15.74 18.41
C ASP A 1 15.97 -14.40 18.21
N GLY A 2 14.84 -14.12 18.89
CA GLY A 2 14.05 -12.91 18.72
C GLY A 2 14.84 -11.62 18.75
N THR A 3 15.74 -11.47 19.71
CA THR A 3 16.60 -10.29 19.85
C THR A 3 17.40 -9.92 18.59
N TYR A 4 17.73 -10.91 17.75
CA TYR A 4 18.51 -10.70 16.54
C TYR A 4 17.67 -10.59 15.26
N LEU A 5 16.41 -11.02 15.30
CA LEU A 5 15.49 -11.02 14.17
C LEU A 5 14.30 -10.04 14.34
N GLU A 6 14.33 -9.20 15.37
CA GLU A 6 13.29 -8.22 15.69
C GLU A 6 13.93 -6.87 16.09
N ASP A 7 14.93 -6.44 15.35
CA ASP A 7 15.71 -5.22 15.61
C ASP A 7 15.02 -4.00 14.97
N GLN A 8 13.89 -3.61 15.53
CA GLN A 8 13.06 -2.52 15.03
C GLN A 8 13.60 -1.14 15.41
N ASP A 9 13.44 -0.13 14.55
CA ASP A 9 13.89 1.26 14.75
C ASP A 9 13.02 2.07 15.71
N LYS A 10 12.31 1.42 16.59
CA LYS A 10 11.43 2.00 17.60
C LYS A 10 11.63 1.35 18.96
N PHE A 11 10.74 1.65 19.93
CA PHE A 11 10.82 1.08 21.27
C PHE A 11 10.90 -0.45 21.27
N ARG A 12 11.88 -0.97 21.99
CA ARG A 12 12.01 -2.41 22.28
C ARG A 12 11.12 -2.75 23.44
N THR A 13 9.91 -3.23 23.13
CA THR A 13 8.92 -3.64 24.13
C THR A 13 8.93 -5.14 24.33
N SER A 14 8.48 -5.59 25.50
CA SER A 14 8.36 -7.01 25.83
C SER A 14 6.98 -7.30 26.43
N GLY A 15 6.58 -8.58 26.43
CA GLY A 15 5.32 -9.01 26.97
C GLY A 15 4.36 -9.59 25.92
N ILE A 16 3.15 -9.93 26.36
CA ILE A 16 2.09 -10.49 25.50
C ILE A 16 1.21 -9.33 25.01
N PHE A 17 1.30 -8.98 23.75
CA PHE A 17 0.58 -7.85 23.14
C PHE A 17 -0.56 -8.27 22.19
N ARG A 18 -0.82 -9.58 22.07
CA ARG A 18 -1.95 -10.15 21.34
C ARG A 18 -2.80 -10.99 22.28
N ASP A 19 -4.05 -11.24 21.88
CA ASP A 19 -4.99 -12.04 22.65
C ASP A 19 -4.49 -13.47 22.85
N VAL A 20 -4.63 -13.99 24.08
CA VAL A 20 -4.39 -15.40 24.42
C VAL A 20 -5.72 -16.03 24.81
N TYR A 21 -6.10 -17.11 24.15
CA TYR A 21 -7.38 -17.77 24.38
C TYR A 21 -7.28 -19.29 24.33
N LEU A 22 -8.22 -19.97 24.96
CA LEU A 22 -8.40 -21.41 24.87
C LEU A 22 -9.48 -21.72 23.85
N LEU A 23 -9.12 -22.45 22.79
CA LEU A 23 -10.06 -22.90 21.77
C LEU A 23 -10.42 -24.37 21.99
N SER A 24 -11.70 -24.64 22.33
CA SER A 24 -12.25 -25.98 22.38
C SER A 24 -12.92 -26.31 21.05
N ARG A 25 -12.47 -27.37 20.39
CA ARG A 25 -13.00 -27.84 19.12
C ARG A 25 -13.33 -29.34 19.18
N PRO A 26 -14.24 -29.86 18.34
CA PRO A 26 -14.49 -31.28 18.21
C PRO A 26 -13.19 -32.06 17.95
N ARG A 27 -13.13 -33.33 18.42
CA ARG A 27 -11.97 -34.17 18.13
C ARG A 27 -11.79 -34.41 16.63
N GLN A 28 -12.90 -34.60 15.90
CA GLN A 28 -12.96 -34.65 14.46
C GLN A 28 -13.33 -33.27 13.96
N ALA A 29 -12.32 -32.45 13.62
CA ALA A 29 -12.45 -31.07 13.17
C ALA A 29 -11.66 -30.87 11.89
N LEU A 30 -12.08 -29.92 11.09
CA LEU A 30 -11.26 -29.39 10.01
C LEU A 30 -10.05 -28.67 10.64
N PHE A 31 -8.87 -29.25 10.56
CA PHE A 31 -7.69 -28.71 11.25
C PHE A 31 -7.24 -27.38 10.66
N ASP A 32 -7.13 -27.33 9.33
CA ASP A 32 -6.77 -26.13 8.58
C ASP A 32 -7.47 -26.13 7.22
N TYR A 33 -7.64 -24.94 6.64
CA TYR A 33 -8.16 -24.77 5.29
C TYR A 33 -7.46 -23.62 4.57
N ALA A 34 -7.42 -23.70 3.24
CA ALA A 34 -6.93 -22.65 2.37
C ALA A 34 -7.94 -22.34 1.27
N VAL A 35 -8.06 -21.05 0.94
CA VAL A 35 -8.95 -20.55 -0.10
C VAL A 35 -8.13 -19.86 -1.18
N THR A 36 -8.30 -20.30 -2.43
CA THR A 36 -7.73 -19.62 -3.60
C THR A 36 -8.81 -19.28 -4.61
N THR A 37 -8.54 -18.27 -5.41
CA THR A 37 -9.45 -17.79 -6.44
C THR A 37 -8.72 -17.72 -7.78
N SER A 38 -9.42 -18.05 -8.85
CA SER A 38 -8.93 -17.88 -10.22
C SER A 38 -10.04 -17.37 -11.13
N LEU A 39 -9.67 -16.58 -12.13
CA LEU A 39 -10.60 -15.98 -13.09
C LEU A 39 -10.53 -16.75 -14.41
N VAL A 40 -11.69 -17.07 -14.98
CA VAL A 40 -11.79 -17.75 -16.27
C VAL A 40 -12.22 -16.73 -17.32
N PRO A 41 -11.37 -16.42 -18.32
CA PRO A 41 -11.71 -15.50 -19.38
C PRO A 41 -12.92 -15.94 -20.20
N GLY A 42 -13.74 -15.00 -20.63
CA GLY A 42 -14.80 -15.24 -21.60
C GLY A 42 -14.24 -15.61 -22.98
N GLY A 43 -14.74 -16.71 -23.56
CA GLY A 43 -14.38 -17.17 -24.90
C GLY A 43 -13.53 -18.42 -24.93
N GLY A 44 -14.19 -19.56 -25.10
CA GLY A 44 -13.74 -20.90 -25.55
C GLY A 44 -12.31 -21.33 -25.19
N ALA A 45 -12.22 -22.22 -24.24
CA ALA A 45 -10.99 -22.90 -23.87
C ALA A 45 -10.25 -23.48 -25.10
N ARG A 46 -9.01 -23.03 -25.34
CA ARG A 46 -8.01 -23.82 -26.06
C ARG A 46 -7.09 -24.44 -25.00
N SER A 47 -7.09 -25.75 -24.99
CA SER A 47 -6.26 -26.58 -24.12
C SER A 47 -4.78 -26.26 -24.31
N GLY A 48 -4.04 -26.01 -23.25
CA GLY A 48 -2.59 -26.15 -23.21
C GLY A 48 -1.73 -24.89 -22.99
N ALA A 49 -2.31 -23.74 -22.74
CA ALA A 49 -1.55 -22.57 -22.24
C ALA A 49 -2.36 -21.90 -21.12
N ALA A 50 -1.66 -21.34 -20.11
CA ALA A 50 -2.31 -20.53 -19.09
C ALA A 50 -3.15 -19.44 -19.77
N PRO A 51 -4.43 -19.24 -19.39
CA PRO A 51 -5.29 -18.26 -20.02
C PRO A 51 -4.79 -16.85 -19.66
N VAL A 52 -4.23 -16.15 -20.63
CA VAL A 52 -3.95 -14.71 -20.51
C VAL A 52 -5.30 -13.99 -20.59
N VAL A 53 -5.73 -13.39 -19.49
CA VAL A 53 -6.88 -12.49 -19.48
C VAL A 53 -6.54 -11.31 -20.41
N ARG A 54 -7.25 -11.18 -21.53
CA ARG A 54 -7.08 -10.01 -22.40
C ARG A 54 -7.51 -8.77 -21.61
N SER A 55 -6.63 -7.78 -21.53
CA SER A 55 -6.85 -6.53 -20.81
C SER A 55 -8.24 -5.94 -21.13
N GLY A 56 -9.08 -5.77 -20.11
CA GLY A 56 -10.31 -4.99 -20.17
C GLY A 56 -11.63 -5.74 -20.27
N ALA A 57 -11.68 -7.05 -20.53
CA ALA A 57 -12.93 -7.81 -20.52
C ALA A 57 -13.23 -8.37 -19.11
N ALA A 58 -14.46 -8.19 -18.62
CA ALA A 58 -14.90 -8.82 -17.38
C ALA A 58 -14.83 -10.36 -17.53
N PRO A 59 -14.37 -11.10 -16.51
CA PRO A 59 -14.35 -12.55 -16.55
C PRO A 59 -15.80 -13.08 -16.53
N GLU A 60 -16.09 -14.08 -17.37
CA GLU A 60 -17.42 -14.72 -17.37
C GLU A 60 -17.63 -15.62 -16.15
N ARG A 61 -16.55 -16.09 -15.54
CA ARG A 61 -16.59 -17.02 -14.41
C ARG A 61 -15.39 -16.82 -13.51
N ALA A 62 -15.60 -17.04 -12.20
CA ALA A 62 -14.54 -17.28 -11.25
C ALA A 62 -14.64 -18.69 -10.67
N VAL A 63 -13.52 -19.24 -10.24
CA VAL A 63 -13.45 -20.49 -9.49
C VAL A 63 -12.86 -20.20 -8.12
N ILE A 64 -13.55 -20.64 -7.07
CA ILE A 64 -13.03 -20.67 -5.71
C ILE A 64 -12.64 -22.11 -5.43
N GLU A 65 -11.39 -22.33 -5.05
CA GLU A 65 -10.94 -23.61 -4.55
C GLU A 65 -10.75 -23.52 -3.03
N VAL A 66 -11.40 -24.43 -2.31
CA VAL A 66 -11.20 -24.61 -0.88
C VAL A 66 -10.51 -25.95 -0.67
N ARG A 67 -9.33 -25.92 -0.07
CA ARG A 67 -8.59 -27.11 0.37
C ARG A 67 -8.70 -27.26 1.87
N GLY A 68 -8.71 -28.50 2.36
CA GLY A 68 -8.80 -28.78 3.79
C GLY A 68 -8.00 -29.98 4.24
N VAL A 69 -7.62 -29.97 5.51
CA VAL A 69 -7.02 -31.10 6.22
C VAL A 69 -7.70 -31.32 7.54
N PHE A 70 -7.93 -32.58 7.92
CA PHE A 70 -8.63 -32.96 9.16
C PHE A 70 -7.65 -33.44 10.24
N ARG A 71 -7.96 -33.14 11.50
CA ARG A 71 -7.11 -33.50 12.64
C ARG A 71 -7.09 -35.00 12.93
N ALA A 72 -8.26 -35.64 12.92
CA ALA A 72 -8.43 -37.04 13.35
C ALA A 72 -9.28 -37.87 12.37
N GLY A 73 -9.06 -37.67 11.09
CA GLY A 73 -9.79 -38.30 9.99
C GLY A 73 -10.92 -37.43 9.45
N PRO A 74 -11.30 -37.67 8.18
CA PRO A 74 -12.30 -36.85 7.48
C PRO A 74 -13.70 -37.03 8.06
N VAL A 75 -14.48 -35.97 7.97
CA VAL A 75 -15.93 -35.96 8.24
C VAL A 75 -16.65 -35.31 7.07
N PRO A 76 -17.94 -35.66 6.82
CA PRO A 76 -18.72 -34.98 5.80
C PRO A 76 -18.68 -33.46 5.99
N THR A 77 -18.22 -32.74 4.96
CA THR A 77 -18.00 -31.29 5.05
C THR A 77 -18.58 -30.60 3.85
N THR A 78 -19.56 -29.74 4.10
CA THR A 78 -20.22 -28.92 3.08
C THR A 78 -19.61 -27.53 3.07
N VAL A 79 -19.25 -27.05 1.88
CA VAL A 79 -18.78 -25.69 1.64
C VAL A 79 -19.86 -24.93 0.86
N ARG A 80 -20.27 -23.78 1.38
CA ARG A 80 -21.29 -22.91 0.82
C ARG A 80 -20.73 -21.51 0.64
N LEU A 81 -20.98 -20.94 -0.53
CA LEU A 81 -20.68 -19.54 -0.85
C LEU A 81 -21.99 -18.78 -1.03
N ALA A 82 -22.11 -17.61 -0.43
CA ALA A 82 -23.25 -16.71 -0.57
C ALA A 82 -22.76 -15.29 -0.92
N ASP A 83 -23.61 -14.53 -1.62
CA ASP A 83 -23.36 -13.11 -1.87
C ASP A 83 -23.57 -12.25 -0.61
N ARG A 84 -23.39 -10.92 -0.74
CA ARG A 84 -23.61 -9.95 0.37
C ARG A 84 -25.03 -9.98 0.92
N GLN A 85 -26.02 -10.35 0.11
CA GLN A 85 -27.43 -10.43 0.49
C GLN A 85 -27.78 -11.78 1.13
N GLY A 86 -26.82 -12.73 1.18
CA GLY A 86 -26.99 -14.07 1.74
C GLY A 86 -27.57 -15.08 0.76
N ALA A 87 -27.80 -14.72 -0.52
CA ALA A 87 -28.22 -15.68 -1.51
C ALA A 87 -27.07 -16.64 -1.88
N VAL A 88 -27.37 -17.94 -1.91
CA VAL A 88 -26.37 -18.97 -2.21
C VAL A 88 -26.00 -18.91 -3.67
N VAL A 89 -24.72 -18.65 -3.96
CA VAL A 89 -24.19 -18.61 -5.33
C VAL A 89 -23.53 -19.93 -5.74
N ALA A 90 -22.97 -20.68 -4.77
CA ALA A 90 -22.40 -21.99 -5.03
C ALA A 90 -22.37 -22.86 -3.76
N THR A 91 -22.38 -24.18 -3.92
CA THR A 91 -22.22 -25.15 -2.84
C THR A 91 -21.55 -26.42 -3.34
N GLY A 92 -20.81 -27.12 -2.47
CA GLY A 92 -20.15 -28.37 -2.80
C GLY A 92 -19.71 -29.13 -1.54
N GLN A 93 -19.19 -30.34 -1.75
CA GLN A 93 -18.62 -31.17 -0.70
C GLN A 93 -17.10 -31.13 -0.76
N LEU A 94 -16.46 -31.14 0.40
CA LEU A 94 -15.00 -31.25 0.50
C LEU A 94 -14.62 -32.72 0.31
N GLU A 95 -14.12 -33.08 -0.86
CA GLU A 95 -13.82 -34.45 -1.26
C GLU A 95 -12.33 -34.76 -1.21
N PRO A 96 -11.93 -36.01 -0.94
CA PRO A 96 -10.52 -36.42 -1.01
C PRO A 96 -9.90 -36.11 -2.36
N PHE A 97 -8.65 -35.64 -2.35
CA PHE A 97 -7.86 -35.47 -3.57
C PHE A 97 -6.38 -35.76 -3.29
N THR A 98 -5.65 -36.08 -4.36
CA THR A 98 -4.19 -36.16 -4.34
C THR A 98 -3.66 -35.05 -5.24
N PRO A 99 -2.83 -34.11 -4.73
CA PRO A 99 -2.19 -33.11 -5.58
C PRO A 99 -1.37 -33.78 -6.68
N GLY A 100 -1.54 -33.33 -7.92
CA GLY A 100 -0.66 -33.70 -9.03
C GLY A 100 0.56 -32.77 -9.08
N ASP A 101 1.58 -33.15 -9.87
CA ASP A 101 2.79 -32.33 -10.03
C ASP A 101 2.51 -30.95 -10.65
N ASP A 102 1.41 -30.81 -11.39
CA ASP A 102 0.97 -29.57 -12.04
C ASP A 102 -0.17 -28.85 -11.29
N ASP A 103 -0.40 -29.17 -10.00
CA ASP A 103 -1.49 -28.55 -9.24
C ASP A 103 -1.07 -27.17 -8.70
N PRO A 104 -1.51 -26.05 -9.28
CA PRO A 104 -1.08 -24.70 -8.93
C PRO A 104 -1.70 -24.19 -7.62
N GLY A 105 -2.40 -25.03 -6.88
CA GLY A 105 -3.09 -24.61 -5.66
C GLY A 105 -2.15 -24.43 -4.48
N ILE A 106 -2.64 -23.66 -3.49
CA ILE A 106 -1.92 -23.36 -2.27
C ILE A 106 -1.66 -24.60 -1.41
N GLY A 107 -0.43 -24.77 -0.95
CA GLY A 107 -0.04 -25.63 0.16
C GLY A 107 0.15 -27.10 -0.16
N THR A 108 1.19 -27.66 0.43
CA THR A 108 1.38 -29.10 0.61
C THR A 108 0.69 -29.55 1.89
N GLY A 109 0.17 -30.78 1.92
CA GLY A 109 -0.44 -31.37 3.12
C GLY A 109 -1.96 -31.28 3.21
N TYR A 110 -2.63 -30.57 2.34
CA TYR A 110 -4.09 -30.63 2.21
C TYR A 110 -4.52 -31.91 1.51
N THR A 111 -5.54 -32.57 2.04
CA THR A 111 -5.99 -33.90 1.61
C THR A 111 -7.38 -33.91 1.00
N HIS A 112 -8.12 -32.82 1.12
CA HIS A 112 -9.49 -32.66 0.63
C HIS A 112 -9.64 -31.34 -0.12
N ARG A 113 -10.52 -31.33 -1.14
CA ARG A 113 -10.72 -30.18 -2.01
C ARG A 113 -12.17 -30.06 -2.47
N VAL A 114 -12.64 -28.82 -2.64
CA VAL A 114 -13.85 -28.49 -3.42
C VAL A 114 -13.54 -27.30 -4.34
N ARG A 115 -14.10 -27.33 -5.55
CA ARG A 115 -14.06 -26.21 -6.50
C ARG A 115 -15.48 -25.71 -6.71
N LEU A 116 -15.71 -24.43 -6.45
CA LEU A 116 -16.99 -23.75 -6.60
C LEU A 116 -16.89 -22.76 -7.76
N ALA A 117 -17.74 -22.90 -8.76
CA ALA A 117 -17.79 -21.97 -9.89
C ALA A 117 -18.83 -20.87 -9.61
N VAL A 118 -18.45 -19.62 -9.84
CA VAL A 118 -19.30 -18.45 -9.75
C VAL A 118 -19.42 -17.84 -11.14
N GLY A 119 -20.63 -17.80 -11.69
CA GLY A 119 -20.91 -17.10 -12.94
C GLY A 119 -21.16 -15.62 -12.66
N ASP A 120 -20.77 -14.75 -13.60
CA ASP A 120 -20.86 -13.30 -13.46
C ASP A 120 -20.32 -12.79 -12.12
N PRO A 121 -19.03 -13.02 -11.82
CA PRO A 121 -18.46 -12.78 -10.51
C PRO A 121 -18.28 -11.29 -10.23
N HIS A 122 -18.69 -10.83 -9.05
CA HIS A 122 -18.30 -9.52 -8.55
C HIS A 122 -16.88 -9.61 -7.99
N LEU A 123 -15.93 -8.91 -8.61
CA LEU A 123 -14.52 -8.99 -8.25
C LEU A 123 -14.20 -8.09 -7.06
N TRP A 124 -13.17 -8.46 -6.30
CA TRP A 124 -12.62 -7.65 -5.23
C TRP A 124 -11.47 -6.78 -5.73
N SER A 125 -11.49 -5.51 -5.34
CA SER A 125 -10.37 -4.57 -5.45
C SER A 125 -10.40 -3.59 -4.28
N ALA A 126 -9.35 -2.76 -4.11
CA ALA A 126 -9.37 -1.71 -3.09
C ALA A 126 -10.39 -0.59 -3.40
N GLU A 127 -10.81 -0.46 -4.65
CA GLU A 127 -11.82 0.52 -5.09
C GLU A 127 -13.26 -0.01 -4.95
N ASP A 128 -13.43 -1.35 -5.03
CA ASP A 128 -14.69 -2.05 -4.81
C ASP A 128 -14.44 -3.35 -4.03
N PRO A 129 -14.38 -3.29 -2.67
CA PRO A 129 -14.02 -4.42 -1.83
C PRO A 129 -15.22 -5.37 -1.62
N TYR A 130 -15.66 -6.02 -2.68
CA TYR A 130 -16.77 -6.96 -2.61
C TYR A 130 -16.34 -8.30 -2.01
N LEU A 131 -17.03 -8.73 -0.96
CA LEU A 131 -16.75 -9.97 -0.25
C LEU A 131 -17.97 -10.89 -0.27
N TYR A 132 -17.74 -12.14 -0.63
CA TYR A 132 -18.68 -13.25 -0.48
C TYR A 132 -18.56 -13.86 0.91
N HIS A 133 -19.65 -14.45 1.40
CA HIS A 133 -19.69 -15.20 2.64
C HIS A 133 -19.41 -16.68 2.40
N LEU A 134 -18.31 -17.17 2.94
CA LEU A 134 -17.94 -18.60 2.94
C LEU A 134 -18.41 -19.24 4.23
N THR A 135 -19.08 -20.39 4.15
CA THR A 135 -19.47 -21.22 5.28
C THR A 135 -19.01 -22.64 5.05
N ILE A 136 -18.21 -23.18 5.97
CA ILE A 136 -17.76 -24.57 5.96
C ILE A 136 -18.45 -25.26 7.15
N THR A 137 -19.27 -26.27 6.86
CA THR A 137 -20.08 -26.96 7.85
C THR A 137 -19.66 -28.42 7.95
N THR A 138 -19.30 -28.82 9.16
CA THR A 138 -19.09 -30.22 9.56
C THR A 138 -20.18 -30.66 10.55
N PRO A 139 -20.31 -31.94 10.91
CA PRO A 139 -21.26 -32.38 11.96
C PRO A 139 -21.04 -31.72 13.33
N GLY A 140 -19.84 -31.24 13.61
CA GLY A 140 -19.46 -30.72 14.94
C GLY A 140 -19.16 -29.24 15.01
N GLU A 141 -19.00 -28.54 13.86
CA GLU A 141 -18.64 -27.12 13.84
C GLU A 141 -19.08 -26.42 12.56
N VAL A 142 -19.23 -25.11 12.65
CA VAL A 142 -19.43 -24.21 11.51
C VAL A 142 -18.32 -23.18 11.52
N ILE A 143 -17.60 -23.08 10.41
CA ILE A 143 -16.56 -22.07 10.19
C ILE A 143 -17.11 -21.06 9.19
N THR A 144 -16.98 -19.77 9.48
CA THR A 144 -17.37 -18.69 8.58
C THR A 144 -16.17 -17.82 8.25
N ASP A 145 -16.06 -17.44 6.98
CA ASP A 145 -15.03 -16.53 6.52
C ASP A 145 -15.59 -15.64 5.38
N ARG A 146 -14.81 -14.67 4.92
CA ARG A 146 -15.16 -13.80 3.80
C ARG A 146 -14.14 -13.98 2.67
N VAL A 147 -14.61 -14.04 1.45
CA VAL A 147 -13.78 -14.30 0.26
C VAL A 147 -13.97 -13.19 -0.76
N GLY A 148 -12.88 -12.54 -1.16
CA GLY A 148 -12.82 -11.64 -2.30
C GLY A 148 -12.33 -12.39 -3.54
N LEU A 149 -13.08 -12.30 -4.65
CA LEU A 149 -12.69 -12.91 -5.91
C LEU A 149 -11.69 -12.01 -6.62
N ARG A 150 -10.46 -12.44 -6.73
CA ARG A 150 -9.39 -11.68 -7.38
C ARG A 150 -8.27 -12.58 -7.87
N GLU A 151 -7.49 -12.08 -8.81
CA GLU A 151 -6.25 -12.68 -9.29
C GLU A 151 -5.14 -11.63 -9.36
N VAL A 152 -3.94 -12.00 -8.91
CA VAL A 152 -2.74 -11.14 -8.95
C VAL A 152 -1.67 -11.84 -9.78
N GLU A 153 -1.07 -11.12 -10.72
CA GLU A 153 -0.04 -11.65 -11.60
C GLU A 153 0.99 -10.57 -11.98
N VAL A 154 2.15 -11.01 -12.47
CA VAL A 154 3.11 -10.14 -13.17
C VAL A 154 3.14 -10.54 -14.63
N THR A 155 2.91 -9.60 -15.52
CA THR A 155 2.97 -9.80 -16.97
C THR A 155 3.74 -8.65 -17.61
N GLY A 156 4.86 -8.96 -18.26
CA GLY A 156 5.71 -7.96 -18.93
C GLY A 156 6.25 -6.90 -17.95
N ALA A 157 6.74 -7.31 -16.79
CA ALA A 157 7.21 -6.43 -15.72
C ALA A 157 6.14 -5.47 -15.14
N VAL A 158 4.85 -5.77 -15.31
CA VAL A 158 3.72 -5.01 -14.77
C VAL A 158 2.94 -5.86 -13.79
N VAL A 159 2.70 -5.35 -12.59
CA VAL A 159 1.78 -5.97 -11.62
C VAL A 159 0.36 -5.74 -12.10
N ARG A 160 -0.42 -6.82 -12.15
CA ARG A 160 -1.84 -6.75 -12.52
C ARG A 160 -2.73 -7.36 -11.45
N LEU A 161 -3.82 -6.68 -11.18
CA LEU A 161 -4.94 -7.21 -10.41
C LEU A 161 -6.14 -7.36 -11.34
N ASN A 162 -6.71 -8.56 -11.41
CA ASN A 162 -7.85 -8.84 -12.28
C ASN A 162 -7.58 -8.47 -13.76
N GLY A 163 -6.33 -8.66 -14.22
CA GLY A 163 -5.87 -8.36 -15.57
C GLY A 163 -5.60 -6.88 -15.86
N ARG A 164 -5.76 -5.97 -14.89
CA ARG A 164 -5.49 -4.52 -15.04
C ARG A 164 -4.21 -4.11 -14.30
N PRO A 165 -3.43 -3.15 -14.81
CA PRO A 165 -2.32 -2.58 -14.06
C PRO A 165 -2.75 -2.13 -12.68
N LEU A 166 -1.88 -2.31 -11.69
CA LEU A 166 -2.13 -1.98 -10.29
C LEU A 166 -1.17 -0.91 -9.81
N THR A 167 -1.71 0.15 -9.19
CA THR A 167 -0.93 1.23 -8.58
C THR A 167 -1.13 1.24 -7.07
N LEU A 168 -0.05 0.99 -6.32
CA LEU A 168 -0.05 1.00 -4.86
C LEU A 168 0.24 2.41 -4.34
N ARG A 169 -0.76 3.03 -3.72
CA ARG A 169 -0.69 4.31 -3.00
C ARG A 169 -0.55 3.97 -1.52
N GLY A 170 0.65 3.58 -1.12
CA GLY A 170 0.89 2.90 0.13
C GLY A 170 1.59 3.72 1.21
N VAL A 171 1.49 3.19 2.44
CA VAL A 171 2.28 3.61 3.60
C VAL A 171 2.81 2.38 4.34
N ASN A 172 3.98 2.52 4.96
CA ASN A 172 4.49 1.57 5.94
C ASN A 172 3.76 1.79 7.26
N ARG A 173 3.40 0.71 7.99
CA ARG A 173 2.64 0.83 9.21
C ARG A 173 3.09 -0.16 10.27
N HIS A 174 3.46 0.39 11.43
CA HIS A 174 3.63 -0.34 12.68
C HIS A 174 2.34 -0.41 13.50
N ASP A 175 2.19 -1.46 14.32
CA ASP A 175 1.21 -1.46 15.41
C ASP A 175 1.77 -0.60 16.57
N SER A 176 1.23 0.60 16.75
CA SER A 176 1.72 1.56 17.75
C SER A 176 0.60 2.45 18.28
N ASP A 177 0.54 2.59 19.60
CA ASP A 177 -0.36 3.48 20.34
C ASP A 177 0.41 4.13 21.48
N PRO A 178 0.29 5.46 21.72
CA PRO A 178 1.08 6.15 22.73
C PRO A 178 0.77 5.74 24.18
N ALA A 179 -0.39 5.12 24.43
CA ALA A 179 -0.80 4.68 25.76
C ALA A 179 -0.59 3.19 26.00
N THR A 180 -0.72 2.36 24.96
CA THR A 180 -0.72 0.90 25.08
C THR A 180 0.43 0.22 24.30
N GLY A 181 1.29 1.01 23.65
CA GLY A 181 2.41 0.51 22.87
C GLY A 181 1.95 -0.34 21.68
N PRO A 182 2.49 -1.56 21.48
CA PRO A 182 2.11 -2.45 20.38
C PRO A 182 0.77 -3.17 20.59
N ALA A 183 0.15 -3.06 21.77
CA ALA A 183 -1.13 -3.68 22.09
C ALA A 183 -2.28 -2.77 21.64
N ILE A 184 -2.64 -2.83 20.37
CA ILE A 184 -3.67 -1.98 19.78
C ILE A 184 -5.04 -2.65 19.71
N GLY A 185 -6.11 -1.86 19.83
CA GLY A 185 -7.49 -2.33 19.74
C GLY A 185 -8.13 -2.13 18.37
N LEU A 186 -9.30 -2.71 18.18
CA LEU A 186 -10.06 -2.67 16.92
C LEU A 186 -10.39 -1.24 16.48
N GLU A 187 -10.80 -0.37 17.43
CA GLU A 187 -11.16 1.02 17.11
C GLU A 187 -9.94 1.84 16.66
N HIS A 188 -8.75 1.52 17.20
CA HIS A 188 -7.51 2.13 16.76
C HIS A 188 -7.19 1.76 15.29
N MET A 189 -7.29 0.46 14.95
CA MET A 189 -7.11 -0.01 13.57
C MET A 189 -8.11 0.65 12.59
N ARG A 190 -9.38 0.77 13.01
CA ARG A 190 -10.42 1.45 12.22
C ARG A 190 -10.12 2.93 12.01
N ARG A 191 -9.57 3.60 13.03
CA ARG A 191 -9.15 5.00 12.94
C ARG A 191 -8.03 5.17 11.93
N ASP A 192 -7.00 4.32 11.99
CA ASP A 192 -5.89 4.32 11.02
C ASP A 192 -6.43 4.16 9.60
N LEU A 193 -7.21 3.11 9.34
CA LEU A 193 -7.74 2.82 8.00
C LEU A 193 -8.68 3.91 7.48
N ARG A 194 -9.46 4.55 8.37
CA ARG A 194 -10.30 5.70 7.99
C ARG A 194 -9.46 6.88 7.54
N LEU A 195 -8.46 7.27 8.33
CA LEU A 195 -7.56 8.37 7.97
C LEU A 195 -6.80 8.08 6.68
N MET A 196 -6.36 6.84 6.47
CA MET A 196 -5.72 6.42 5.22
C MET A 196 -6.67 6.60 4.02
N LYS A 197 -7.92 6.13 4.12
CA LYS A 197 -8.93 6.33 3.05
C LYS A 197 -9.24 7.80 2.79
N GLU A 198 -9.36 8.61 3.84
CA GLU A 198 -9.58 10.06 3.74
C GLU A 198 -8.43 10.77 2.99
N HIS A 199 -7.26 10.12 2.88
CA HIS A 199 -6.08 10.65 2.24
C HIS A 199 -5.63 9.86 0.98
N ASN A 200 -6.56 9.16 0.32
CA ASN A 200 -6.35 8.42 -0.94
C ASN A 200 -5.35 7.25 -0.86
N ILE A 201 -4.98 6.81 0.33
CA ILE A 201 -4.11 5.64 0.53
C ILE A 201 -4.93 4.38 0.28
N ASN A 202 -4.42 3.46 -0.55
CA ASN A 202 -5.07 2.20 -0.89
C ASN A 202 -4.26 0.96 -0.51
N ALA A 203 -3.04 1.14 0.05
CA ALA A 203 -2.15 0.04 0.35
C ALA A 203 -1.40 0.22 1.67
N VAL A 204 -1.04 -0.89 2.32
CA VAL A 204 -0.26 -0.93 3.56
C VAL A 204 0.81 -2.02 3.46
N ARG A 205 2.07 -1.68 3.81
CA ARG A 205 3.07 -2.68 4.17
C ARG A 205 3.08 -2.82 5.68
N SER A 206 2.94 -4.05 6.18
CA SER A 206 3.00 -4.33 7.62
C SER A 206 4.45 -4.37 8.09
N SER A 207 5.06 -3.22 8.20
CA SER A 207 6.45 -3.04 8.61
C SER A 207 6.65 -3.29 10.11
N HIS A 208 7.60 -4.08 10.58
CA HIS A 208 8.32 -5.11 9.82
C HIS A 208 7.97 -6.47 10.42
N TYR A 209 6.68 -6.72 10.60
CA TYR A 209 6.10 -7.93 11.21
C TYR A 209 4.61 -8.05 10.86
N PRO A 210 4.03 -9.24 10.95
CA PRO A 210 2.59 -9.40 10.73
C PRO A 210 1.78 -8.63 11.77
N ASN A 211 0.92 -7.70 11.33
CA ASN A 211 0.00 -6.95 12.19
C ASN A 211 -1.08 -7.86 12.83
N ASP A 212 -1.96 -7.30 13.66
CA ASP A 212 -3.07 -8.05 14.26
C ASP A 212 -3.94 -8.71 13.17
N PRO A 213 -4.36 -9.98 13.30
CA PRO A 213 -5.20 -10.65 12.30
C PRO A 213 -6.49 -9.90 11.93
N ARG A 214 -7.06 -9.15 12.89
CA ARG A 214 -8.26 -8.33 12.66
C ARG A 214 -7.98 -7.16 11.71
N PHE A 215 -6.73 -6.65 11.69
CA PHE A 215 -6.33 -5.60 10.76
C PHE A 215 -6.47 -6.05 9.30
N TYR A 216 -6.02 -7.26 8.97
CA TYR A 216 -6.17 -7.81 7.62
C TYR A 216 -7.63 -8.03 7.24
N GLN A 217 -8.48 -8.47 8.18
CA GLN A 217 -9.93 -8.58 7.96
C GLN A 217 -10.58 -7.23 7.66
N LEU A 218 -10.12 -6.16 8.33
CA LEU A 218 -10.56 -4.80 8.03
C LEU A 218 -10.03 -4.31 6.68
N CYS A 219 -8.81 -4.68 6.30
CA CYS A 219 -8.27 -4.40 4.96
C CYS A 219 -9.09 -5.09 3.86
N ASP A 220 -9.51 -6.34 4.08
CA ASP A 220 -10.44 -7.05 3.18
C ASP A 220 -11.77 -6.30 3.02
N GLU A 221 -12.33 -5.80 4.12
CA GLU A 221 -13.64 -5.15 4.19
C GLU A 221 -13.64 -3.74 3.63
N TYR A 222 -12.57 -2.98 3.92
CA TYR A 222 -12.49 -1.56 3.57
C TYR A 222 -11.73 -1.29 2.27
N GLY A 223 -11.15 -2.33 1.66
CA GLY A 223 -10.45 -2.24 0.40
C GLY A 223 -9.06 -1.62 0.54
N PHE A 224 -8.12 -2.38 1.11
CA PHE A 224 -6.69 -2.06 1.11
C PHE A 224 -5.90 -3.23 0.56
N TYR A 225 -4.92 -2.95 -0.28
CA TYR A 225 -3.90 -3.92 -0.64
C TYR A 225 -2.88 -4.05 0.48
N VAL A 226 -2.45 -5.25 0.77
CA VAL A 226 -1.48 -5.49 1.84
C VAL A 226 -0.27 -6.24 1.29
N MET A 227 0.91 -5.68 1.54
CA MET A 227 2.17 -6.41 1.55
C MET A 227 2.40 -6.89 2.98
N SER A 228 2.16 -8.19 3.22
CA SER A 228 2.33 -8.77 4.55
C SER A 228 3.77 -9.22 4.73
N GLU A 229 4.44 -8.67 5.75
CA GLU A 229 5.84 -8.92 6.00
C GLU A 229 6.06 -9.86 7.17
N ALA A 230 6.99 -10.81 6.98
CA ALA A 230 7.44 -11.70 8.02
C ALA A 230 8.30 -10.95 9.03
N ASP A 231 8.26 -11.41 10.27
CA ASP A 231 8.97 -10.85 11.40
C ASP A 231 10.47 -11.20 11.36
N ASN A 232 11.15 -10.68 10.34
CA ASN A 232 12.59 -10.80 10.13
C ASN A 232 13.17 -9.40 9.94
N GLU A 233 13.83 -8.89 10.98
CA GLU A 233 14.51 -7.59 11.00
C GLU A 233 15.86 -7.76 11.70
N SER A 234 16.97 -7.52 11.01
CA SER A 234 18.31 -7.68 11.60
C SER A 234 19.27 -6.55 11.23
N HIS A 235 18.75 -5.33 11.11
CA HIS A 235 19.49 -4.13 10.74
C HIS A 235 20.74 -3.91 11.62
N GLY A 236 20.63 -4.13 12.92
CA GLY A 236 21.77 -4.02 13.84
C GLY A 236 22.97 -4.90 13.53
N THR A 237 22.85 -5.90 12.65
CA THR A 237 23.99 -6.70 12.18
C THR A 237 24.86 -5.96 11.15
N GLN A 238 24.35 -4.87 10.56
CA GLN A 238 25.08 -4.05 9.60
C GLN A 238 26.35 -3.43 10.19
N THR A 239 26.24 -2.84 11.36
CA THR A 239 27.32 -2.08 11.99
C THR A 239 27.83 -2.67 13.31
N ARG A 240 26.95 -3.31 14.09
CA ARG A 240 27.24 -3.76 15.45
C ARG A 240 28.38 -4.76 15.54
N PHE A 241 28.59 -5.58 14.51
CA PHE A 241 29.57 -6.65 14.49
C PHE A 241 30.75 -6.39 13.55
N LEU A 242 30.80 -5.20 12.92
CA LEU A 242 31.84 -4.84 11.97
C LEU A 242 32.83 -3.87 12.63
N ALA A 243 34.14 -4.15 12.51
CA ALA A 243 35.21 -3.31 13.02
C ALA A 243 35.45 -2.05 12.14
N ASP A 244 35.07 -2.12 10.88
CA ASP A 244 35.14 -1.04 9.89
C ASP A 244 33.71 -0.70 9.48
N ASP A 245 33.28 0.53 9.75
CA ASP A 245 31.93 1.06 9.47
C ASP A 245 31.80 1.72 8.10
N SER A 246 32.81 1.59 7.23
CA SER A 246 32.69 2.03 5.84
C SER A 246 31.59 1.27 5.11
N TRP A 247 30.84 1.96 4.25
CA TRP A 247 29.72 1.37 3.52
C TRP A 247 30.11 0.14 2.70
N ASP A 248 31.24 0.19 2.01
CA ASP A 248 31.74 -0.93 1.20
C ASP A 248 32.01 -2.17 2.07
N ASN A 249 32.59 -2.00 3.26
CA ASN A 249 32.84 -3.09 4.18
C ASN A 249 31.55 -3.64 4.79
N GLN A 250 30.60 -2.75 5.12
CA GLN A 250 29.31 -3.17 5.64
C GLN A 250 28.57 -4.04 4.61
N VAL A 251 28.45 -3.62 3.37
CA VAL A 251 27.78 -4.38 2.30
C VAL A 251 28.44 -5.75 2.07
N GLU A 252 29.79 -5.83 2.13
CA GLU A 252 30.53 -7.08 1.91
C GLU A 252 30.38 -8.09 3.07
N HIS A 253 30.01 -7.65 4.26
CA HIS A 253 29.98 -8.49 5.47
C HIS A 253 28.61 -8.57 6.15
N TRP A 254 27.65 -7.72 5.79
CA TRP A 254 26.36 -7.62 6.47
C TRP A 254 25.59 -8.95 6.50
N ASN A 255 25.69 -9.76 5.45
CA ASN A 255 24.97 -11.03 5.35
C ASN A 255 25.59 -12.18 6.18
N GLU A 256 26.87 -12.09 6.58
CA GLU A 256 27.58 -13.19 7.23
C GLU A 256 26.97 -13.63 8.58
N PRO A 257 26.53 -12.72 9.48
CA PRO A 257 26.07 -13.15 10.79
C PRO A 257 24.76 -13.94 10.75
N ILE A 258 23.83 -13.59 9.87
CA ILE A 258 22.46 -14.14 9.85
C ILE A 258 22.03 -14.56 8.43
N ALA A 259 21.94 -13.63 7.48
CA ALA A 259 21.28 -13.87 6.21
C ALA A 259 21.93 -14.97 5.38
N ASP A 260 23.25 -15.07 5.34
CA ASP A 260 24.00 -16.14 4.65
C ASP A 260 24.61 -17.18 5.60
N ASN A 261 24.11 -17.28 6.82
CA ASN A 261 24.48 -18.28 7.80
C ASN A 261 23.42 -19.39 7.90
N PRO A 262 23.70 -20.63 7.42
CA PRO A 262 22.71 -21.72 7.40
C PRO A 262 22.12 -22.09 8.76
N GLU A 263 22.79 -21.77 9.87
CA GLU A 263 22.28 -22.04 11.23
C GLU A 263 21.00 -21.25 11.55
N TRP A 264 20.74 -20.16 10.82
CA TRP A 264 19.54 -19.33 10.97
C TRP A 264 18.40 -19.69 10.02
N THR A 265 18.60 -20.65 9.12
CA THR A 265 17.60 -21.00 8.09
C THR A 265 16.26 -21.39 8.70
N ASP A 266 16.27 -22.27 9.70
CA ASP A 266 15.03 -22.76 10.32
C ASP A 266 14.24 -21.60 10.99
N ALA A 267 14.94 -20.69 11.68
CA ALA A 267 14.30 -19.53 12.34
C ALA A 267 13.71 -18.55 11.32
N THR A 268 14.43 -18.25 10.24
CA THR A 268 13.97 -17.34 9.18
C THR A 268 12.77 -17.93 8.42
N VAL A 269 12.83 -19.21 8.08
CA VAL A 269 11.74 -19.91 7.39
C VAL A 269 10.50 -20.04 8.28
N ASP A 270 10.65 -20.36 9.58
CA ASP A 270 9.54 -20.49 10.53
C ASP A 270 8.75 -19.18 10.62
N ARG A 271 9.41 -18.02 10.72
CA ARG A 271 8.78 -16.70 10.75
C ARG A 271 7.98 -16.43 9.49
N MET A 272 8.53 -16.77 8.33
CA MET A 272 7.82 -16.65 7.06
C MET A 272 6.61 -17.59 7.00
N GLN A 273 6.75 -18.83 7.48
CA GLN A 273 5.65 -19.80 7.56
C GLN A 273 4.51 -19.30 8.45
N LEU A 274 4.81 -18.77 9.63
CA LEU A 274 3.82 -18.22 10.55
C LEU A 274 3.05 -17.06 9.91
N CYS A 275 3.74 -16.16 9.23
CA CYS A 275 3.11 -15.06 8.50
C CYS A 275 2.13 -15.56 7.44
N VAL A 276 2.57 -16.44 6.54
CA VAL A 276 1.78 -16.95 5.42
C VAL A 276 0.61 -17.83 5.90
N HIS A 277 0.86 -18.78 6.79
CA HIS A 277 -0.19 -19.67 7.31
C HIS A 277 -1.34 -18.91 7.97
N ARG A 278 -1.02 -17.82 8.67
CA ARG A 278 -2.01 -17.01 9.37
C ARG A 278 -2.92 -16.23 8.41
N GLU A 279 -2.34 -15.65 7.35
CA GLU A 279 -3.03 -14.68 6.49
C GLU A 279 -3.37 -15.21 5.08
N LYS A 280 -3.07 -16.47 4.76
CA LYS A 280 -3.25 -17.07 3.43
C LYS A 280 -4.65 -16.96 2.82
N ASN A 281 -5.68 -16.76 3.64
CA ASN A 281 -7.08 -16.64 3.19
C ASN A 281 -7.53 -15.17 3.00
N ARG A 282 -6.65 -14.18 3.18
CA ARG A 282 -7.00 -12.77 3.08
C ARG A 282 -6.91 -12.27 1.64
N PRO A 283 -8.01 -11.82 1.01
CA PRO A 283 -7.96 -11.26 -0.34
C PRO A 283 -7.15 -9.97 -0.43
N SER A 284 -7.07 -9.17 0.64
CA SER A 284 -6.25 -7.96 0.72
C SER A 284 -4.76 -8.22 0.57
N VAL A 285 -4.25 -9.37 1.04
CA VAL A 285 -2.84 -9.71 0.91
C VAL A 285 -2.52 -10.07 -0.54
N ILE A 286 -1.73 -9.22 -1.21
CA ILE A 286 -1.32 -9.37 -2.62
C ILE A 286 0.14 -9.78 -2.77
N ALA A 287 0.95 -9.52 -1.74
CA ALA A 287 2.37 -9.86 -1.73
C ALA A 287 2.82 -10.34 -0.34
N TRP A 288 3.75 -11.28 -0.34
CA TRP A 288 4.48 -11.77 0.82
C TRP A 288 5.87 -11.18 0.81
N SER A 289 6.27 -10.50 1.89
CA SER A 289 7.61 -9.96 2.08
C SER A 289 8.36 -10.78 3.12
N ALA A 290 9.60 -11.17 2.81
CA ALA A 290 10.37 -12.09 3.66
C ALA A 290 11.01 -11.42 4.88
N GLY A 291 10.96 -10.10 4.96
CA GLY A 291 11.52 -9.30 6.07
C GLY A 291 12.11 -7.99 5.59
N ASN A 292 12.79 -7.30 6.48
CA ASN A 292 13.40 -6.01 6.28
C ASN A 292 14.87 -6.01 6.73
N GLU A 293 15.72 -5.24 6.07
CA GLU A 293 17.11 -4.89 6.44
C GLU A 293 17.94 -6.02 7.08
N CYS A 294 17.83 -7.22 6.51
CA CYS A 294 18.64 -8.38 6.91
C CYS A 294 19.81 -8.67 5.98
N SER A 295 20.08 -7.83 4.95
CA SER A 295 20.94 -8.21 3.82
C SER A 295 20.37 -9.44 3.08
N TYR A 296 21.13 -10.15 2.24
CA TYR A 296 20.63 -11.27 1.45
C TYR A 296 21.54 -12.50 1.52
N GLY A 297 20.93 -13.67 1.66
CA GLY A 297 21.66 -14.91 1.77
C GLY A 297 20.79 -16.17 1.75
N CYS A 298 21.38 -17.31 2.08
CA CYS A 298 20.77 -18.63 1.97
C CYS A 298 19.49 -18.80 2.80
N THR A 299 19.35 -18.09 3.91
CA THR A 299 18.17 -18.17 4.79
C THR A 299 16.95 -17.57 4.12
N LEU A 300 17.10 -16.41 3.48
CA LEU A 300 16.05 -15.70 2.75
C LEU A 300 15.73 -16.37 1.40
N GLU A 301 16.76 -16.91 0.71
CA GLU A 301 16.54 -17.76 -0.47
C GLU A 301 15.66 -18.97 -0.12
N ALA A 302 15.88 -19.61 1.03
CA ALA A 302 15.09 -20.74 1.49
C ALA A 302 13.65 -20.33 1.86
N ALA A 303 13.49 -19.21 2.57
CA ALA A 303 12.18 -18.69 2.95
C ALA A 303 11.33 -18.31 1.72
N LEU A 304 11.91 -17.58 0.76
CA LEU A 304 11.23 -17.17 -0.48
C LEU A 304 10.86 -18.37 -1.35
N ARG A 305 11.74 -19.36 -1.46
CA ARG A 305 11.43 -20.60 -2.18
C ARG A 305 10.26 -21.33 -1.54
N TRP A 306 10.27 -21.45 -0.20
CA TRP A 306 9.16 -22.07 0.51
C TRP A 306 7.83 -21.36 0.23
N VAL A 307 7.81 -20.03 0.21
CA VAL A 307 6.59 -19.26 -0.10
C VAL A 307 6.10 -19.54 -1.51
N LYS A 308 6.99 -19.53 -2.51
CA LYS A 308 6.63 -19.83 -3.90
C LYS A 308 6.04 -21.21 -4.08
N ASP A 309 6.61 -22.20 -3.37
CA ASP A 309 6.12 -23.59 -3.40
C ASP A 309 4.78 -23.72 -2.64
N PHE A 310 4.58 -22.94 -1.57
CA PHE A 310 3.37 -23.01 -0.75
C PHE A 310 2.23 -22.18 -1.31
N ASP A 311 2.45 -20.92 -1.70
CA ASP A 311 1.43 -19.99 -2.19
C ASP A 311 1.85 -19.31 -3.51
N PRO A 312 1.65 -19.96 -4.65
CA PRO A 312 1.96 -19.37 -5.96
C PRO A 312 0.93 -18.30 -6.40
N THR A 313 -0.10 -18.00 -5.59
CA THR A 313 -1.21 -17.10 -5.96
C THR A 313 -0.97 -15.64 -5.56
N ARG A 314 0.17 -15.36 -4.93
CA ARG A 314 0.60 -14.03 -4.51
C ARG A 314 2.03 -13.75 -4.91
N LEU A 315 2.36 -12.47 -4.95
CA LEU A 315 3.72 -12.03 -5.27
C LEU A 315 4.65 -12.26 -4.08
N THR A 316 5.93 -12.41 -4.37
CA THR A 316 6.99 -12.49 -3.37
C THR A 316 7.91 -11.29 -3.48
N HIS A 317 8.34 -10.82 -2.34
CA HIS A 317 9.14 -9.62 -2.19
C HIS A 317 10.20 -9.80 -1.10
N TYR A 318 11.32 -9.15 -1.29
CA TYR A 318 12.31 -8.88 -0.25
C TYR A 318 13.17 -7.67 -0.67
N GLU A 319 13.25 -6.63 0.20
CA GLU A 319 13.84 -5.35 -0.16
C GLU A 319 15.38 -5.37 -0.20
N SER A 320 16.04 -5.96 0.81
CA SER A 320 17.50 -5.94 0.93
C SER A 320 18.23 -6.95 0.05
N SER A 321 17.56 -7.53 -0.95
CA SER A 321 18.18 -8.45 -1.90
C SER A 321 19.34 -7.83 -2.69
N TYR A 322 19.43 -6.51 -2.70
CA TYR A 322 20.52 -5.75 -3.28
C TYR A 322 21.81 -5.83 -2.44
N TYR A 323 21.69 -5.90 -1.11
CA TYR A 323 22.83 -5.89 -0.18
C TYR A 323 23.32 -7.31 0.08
N ARG A 324 24.43 -7.69 -0.53
CA ARG A 324 25.08 -9.00 -0.41
C ARG A 324 26.55 -8.88 -0.73
N ASP A 325 27.32 -9.87 -0.24
CA ASP A 325 28.74 -9.99 -0.57
C ASP A 325 28.99 -10.43 -2.03
N SER A 326 30.23 -10.41 -2.43
CA SER A 326 30.69 -10.83 -3.77
C SER A 326 31.13 -12.29 -3.83
N LYS A 327 31.02 -13.07 -2.73
CA LYS A 327 31.65 -14.39 -2.57
C LYS A 327 30.96 -15.49 -3.35
N ARG A 328 29.66 -15.36 -3.64
CA ARG A 328 28.90 -16.36 -4.39
C ARG A 328 27.83 -15.74 -5.32
N ARG A 329 27.24 -16.56 -6.15
CA ARG A 329 26.05 -16.20 -6.91
C ARG A 329 24.81 -16.46 -6.07
N TYR A 330 23.93 -15.46 -5.99
CA TYR A 330 22.65 -15.51 -5.26
C TYR A 330 21.49 -15.85 -6.18
N ASP A 331 20.44 -16.47 -5.62
CA ASP A 331 19.23 -16.86 -6.36
C ASP A 331 18.11 -15.84 -6.11
N TYR A 332 17.71 -15.11 -7.17
CA TYR A 332 16.62 -14.14 -7.15
C TYR A 332 15.35 -14.66 -7.86
N SER A 333 15.31 -15.93 -8.26
CA SER A 333 14.21 -16.50 -9.04
C SER A 333 12.88 -16.52 -8.28
N CYS A 334 12.94 -16.53 -6.94
CA CYS A 334 11.78 -16.51 -6.06
C CYS A 334 11.38 -15.10 -5.60
N ILE A 335 11.90 -14.04 -6.20
CA ILE A 335 11.50 -12.65 -5.95
C ILE A 335 10.78 -12.12 -7.19
N ASP A 336 9.52 -11.73 -7.07
CA ASP A 336 8.73 -11.22 -8.19
C ASP A 336 8.90 -9.72 -8.43
N LEU A 337 9.17 -8.96 -7.36
CA LEU A 337 9.24 -7.50 -7.39
C LEU A 337 10.69 -7.04 -7.19
N TYR A 338 11.17 -6.16 -8.07
CA TYR A 338 12.39 -5.40 -7.78
C TYR A 338 12.05 -4.23 -6.89
N SER A 339 12.74 -4.07 -5.78
CA SER A 339 12.47 -3.00 -4.82
C SER A 339 13.73 -2.25 -4.41
N ARG A 340 13.54 -1.00 -4.04
CA ARG A 340 14.56 -0.13 -3.46
C ARG A 340 13.95 0.72 -2.37
N MET A 341 14.77 1.03 -1.36
CA MET A 341 14.50 2.05 -0.35
C MET A 341 15.19 3.34 -0.77
N TYR A 342 14.45 4.44 -0.76
CA TYR A 342 14.94 5.80 -1.02
C TYR A 342 15.84 5.96 -2.25
N PRO A 343 15.53 5.35 -3.41
CA PRO A 343 16.35 5.49 -4.60
C PRO A 343 16.27 6.92 -5.13
N ALA A 344 17.37 7.42 -5.69
CA ALA A 344 17.32 8.64 -6.45
C ALA A 344 16.48 8.48 -7.73
N ILE A 345 15.90 9.56 -8.22
CA ILE A 345 15.07 9.56 -9.46
C ILE A 345 15.83 8.97 -10.65
N GLU A 346 17.13 9.28 -10.75
CA GLU A 346 18.02 8.76 -11.81
C GLU A 346 18.18 7.25 -11.73
N GLU A 347 18.30 6.67 -10.53
CA GLU A 347 18.42 5.21 -10.34
C GLU A 347 17.15 4.48 -10.80
N ILE A 348 15.97 5.08 -10.59
CA ILE A 348 14.69 4.54 -11.08
C ILE A 348 14.67 4.55 -12.61
N ARG A 349 15.06 5.68 -13.23
CA ARG A 349 15.12 5.81 -14.69
C ARG A 349 16.10 4.82 -15.30
N ASP A 350 17.30 4.69 -14.74
CA ASP A 350 18.32 3.73 -15.19
C ASP A 350 17.79 2.29 -15.15
N TYR A 351 17.04 1.93 -14.10
CA TYR A 351 16.41 0.62 -14.03
C TYR A 351 15.36 0.42 -15.13
N LEU A 352 14.45 1.37 -15.32
CA LEU A 352 13.39 1.29 -16.33
C LEU A 352 13.96 1.26 -17.76
N ASP A 353 15.05 1.99 -18.02
CA ASP A 353 15.74 2.02 -19.31
C ASP A 353 16.52 0.73 -19.61
N SER A 354 16.80 -0.10 -18.58
CA SER A 354 17.48 -1.38 -18.74
C SER A 354 16.62 -2.51 -19.34
N ASP A 355 15.36 -2.25 -19.68
CA ASP A 355 14.35 -3.23 -20.12
C ASP A 355 14.17 -4.39 -19.11
N PRO A 356 13.77 -4.07 -17.88
CA PRO A 356 13.73 -5.03 -16.78
C PRO A 356 12.62 -6.08 -16.95
N ASP A 357 12.85 -7.25 -16.38
CA ASP A 357 11.88 -8.35 -16.33
C ASP A 357 10.97 -8.35 -15.09
N LYS A 358 11.24 -7.46 -14.13
CA LYS A 358 10.48 -7.34 -12.87
C LYS A 358 9.89 -5.94 -12.70
N PRO A 359 8.66 -5.83 -12.14
CA PRO A 359 8.09 -4.53 -11.78
C PRO A 359 8.91 -3.89 -10.65
N PHE A 360 8.99 -2.56 -10.68
CA PHE A 360 9.65 -1.77 -9.65
C PHE A 360 8.65 -1.32 -8.58
N ILE A 361 9.01 -1.49 -7.31
CA ILE A 361 8.28 -0.96 -6.17
C ILE A 361 9.19 -0.12 -5.27
N LEU A 362 8.71 1.05 -4.86
CA LEU A 362 9.32 1.88 -3.83
C LEU A 362 8.86 1.36 -2.45
N VAL A 363 9.60 0.42 -1.90
CA VAL A 363 9.17 -0.23 -0.64
C VAL A 363 9.23 0.73 0.54
N GLU A 364 10.15 1.69 0.48
CA GLU A 364 10.22 2.86 1.35
C GLU A 364 10.69 4.06 0.53
N TYR A 365 9.99 5.19 0.65
CA TYR A 365 10.36 6.44 -0.01
C TYR A 365 9.79 7.65 0.72
N CYS A 366 10.30 8.83 0.42
CA CYS A 366 9.82 10.11 0.95
C CYS A 366 9.68 10.10 2.47
N HIS A 367 10.78 9.76 3.18
CA HIS A 367 10.85 9.67 4.64
C HIS A 367 10.25 10.92 5.32
N ALA A 368 9.24 10.72 6.17
CA ALA A 368 8.43 11.82 6.71
C ALA A 368 9.00 12.49 7.97
N MET A 369 10.21 12.12 8.39
CA MET A 369 10.87 12.71 9.55
C MET A 369 11.12 14.22 9.39
N GLY A 370 10.87 15.00 10.44
CA GLY A 370 11.13 16.43 10.47
C GLY A 370 10.24 17.23 9.51
N ASN A 371 10.82 17.82 8.45
CA ASN A 371 10.10 18.56 7.43
C ASN A 371 9.66 17.70 6.21
N GLY A 372 9.88 16.39 6.28
CA GLY A 372 9.40 15.45 5.27
C GLY A 372 7.88 15.26 5.30
N PRO A 373 7.34 14.47 4.37
CA PRO A 373 8.01 13.96 3.18
C PRO A 373 8.22 15.05 2.11
N GLY A 374 9.30 14.92 1.32
CA GLY A 374 9.58 15.77 0.15
C GLY A 374 9.50 14.98 -1.16
N ASP A 375 9.58 15.69 -2.29
CA ASP A 375 9.70 15.13 -3.65
C ASP A 375 8.58 14.16 -4.08
N LEU A 376 7.44 14.17 -3.38
CA LEU A 376 6.33 13.26 -3.63
C LEU A 376 5.85 13.31 -5.10
N GLU A 377 5.64 14.52 -5.65
CA GLU A 377 5.15 14.66 -7.04
C GLU A 377 6.19 14.16 -8.06
N ASP A 378 7.50 14.35 -7.80
CA ASP A 378 8.58 13.91 -8.71
C ASP A 378 8.60 12.38 -8.87
N TYR A 379 8.44 11.63 -7.76
CA TYR A 379 8.28 10.18 -7.81
C TYR A 379 6.98 9.77 -8.52
N TRP A 380 5.88 10.47 -8.22
CA TRP A 380 4.58 10.14 -8.79
C TRP A 380 4.47 10.48 -10.27
N GLU A 381 5.26 11.44 -10.80
CA GLU A 381 5.38 11.66 -12.25
C GLU A 381 5.90 10.41 -12.96
N ILE A 382 6.91 9.73 -12.40
CA ILE A 382 7.45 8.49 -12.98
C ILE A 382 6.45 7.33 -12.81
N ILE A 383 5.87 7.17 -11.63
CA ILE A 383 4.87 6.12 -11.36
C ILE A 383 3.68 6.20 -12.34
N ARG A 384 3.23 7.42 -12.66
CA ARG A 384 2.14 7.62 -13.61
C ARG A 384 2.56 7.47 -15.07
N ALA A 385 3.82 7.62 -15.37
CA ALA A 385 4.35 7.57 -16.74
C ALA A 385 4.69 6.13 -17.19
N ASP A 386 4.97 5.21 -16.28
CA ASP A 386 5.42 3.87 -16.59
C ASP A 386 4.71 2.81 -15.73
N GLU A 387 3.92 1.94 -16.37
CA GLU A 387 3.16 0.87 -15.68
C GLU A 387 4.05 -0.17 -14.99
N ARG A 388 5.35 -0.22 -15.29
CA ARG A 388 6.31 -1.08 -14.59
C ARG A 388 6.62 -0.59 -13.17
N MET A 389 6.32 0.68 -12.88
CA MET A 389 6.29 1.24 -11.53
C MET A 389 4.96 0.91 -10.87
N CYS A 390 4.94 -0.09 -9.96
CA CYS A 390 3.69 -0.46 -9.29
C CYS A 390 3.34 0.42 -8.08
N GLY A 391 4.01 1.56 -7.89
CA GLY A 391 3.77 2.48 -6.78
C GLY A 391 4.76 2.30 -5.63
N GLY A 392 4.33 2.57 -4.40
CA GLY A 392 5.23 2.49 -3.24
C GLY A 392 4.56 2.75 -1.91
N PHE A 393 5.38 2.66 -0.84
CA PHE A 393 4.98 2.84 0.54
C PHE A 393 5.82 3.95 1.17
N VAL A 394 5.18 5.06 1.54
CA VAL A 394 5.87 6.17 2.27
C VAL A 394 6.32 5.67 3.63
N TRP A 395 7.52 5.98 4.04
CA TRP A 395 8.03 5.80 5.39
C TRP A 395 7.75 7.05 6.22
N GLU A 396 6.89 7.02 7.25
CA GLU A 396 5.94 5.97 7.57
C GLU A 396 4.58 6.55 8.03
N TRP A 397 3.67 5.72 8.52
CA TRP A 397 2.31 6.13 8.88
C TRP A 397 2.26 7.04 10.10
N CYS A 398 2.88 6.65 11.23
CA CYS A 398 2.72 7.41 12.46
C CYS A 398 4.01 7.53 13.28
N ASP A 399 4.17 8.67 13.96
CA ASP A 399 5.18 8.83 14.99
C ASP A 399 5.00 7.80 16.11
N HIS A 400 6.10 7.24 16.60
CA HIS A 400 6.14 6.32 17.73
C HIS A 400 6.63 7.03 18.99
N ALA A 401 5.74 7.23 19.95
CA ALA A 401 6.07 7.87 21.22
C ALA A 401 5.15 7.39 22.33
N VAL A 402 5.59 7.56 23.57
CA VAL A 402 4.85 7.21 24.79
C VAL A 402 4.21 8.47 25.37
N ALA A 403 2.91 8.42 25.66
CA ALA A 403 2.19 9.51 26.28
C ALA A 403 2.71 9.79 27.70
N ALA A 404 3.16 11.02 27.95
CA ALA A 404 3.78 11.47 29.22
C ALA A 404 2.96 12.58 29.93
N GLY A 405 1.67 12.64 29.64
CA GLY A 405 0.75 13.61 30.25
C GLY A 405 0.57 14.88 29.43
N THR A 406 0.47 16.02 30.10
CA THR A 406 0.11 17.30 29.48
C THR A 406 1.05 18.40 29.99
N SER A 407 1.52 19.24 29.10
CA SER A 407 2.31 20.43 29.42
C SER A 407 1.47 21.49 30.19
N PRO A 408 2.11 22.48 30.84
CA PRO A 408 1.39 23.53 31.57
C PRO A 408 0.41 24.36 30.72
N ASP A 409 0.63 24.42 29.42
CA ASP A 409 -0.25 25.10 28.46
C ASP A 409 -1.30 24.17 27.83
N GLY A 410 -1.45 22.93 28.36
CA GLY A 410 -2.52 22.00 28.00
C GLY A 410 -2.24 21.13 26.76
N ARG A 411 -1.02 21.13 26.21
CA ARG A 411 -0.66 20.29 25.07
C ARG A 411 -0.24 18.88 25.50
N PRO A 412 -0.59 17.81 24.76
CA PRO A 412 -0.04 16.47 24.99
C PRO A 412 1.49 16.49 24.98
N VAL A 413 2.09 15.73 25.87
CA VAL A 413 3.54 15.50 25.92
C VAL A 413 3.79 14.04 25.57
N HIS A 414 4.68 13.82 24.62
CA HIS A 414 5.13 12.51 24.19
C HIS A 414 6.64 12.38 24.35
N LEU A 415 7.10 11.20 24.78
CA LEU A 415 8.52 10.87 24.95
C LEU A 415 8.91 9.79 23.96
N TYR A 416 10.08 9.91 23.34
CA TYR A 416 10.59 8.98 22.35
C TYR A 416 12.12 8.85 22.44
N GLY A 417 12.69 7.89 21.75
CA GLY A 417 14.11 7.69 21.45
C GLY A 417 15.13 8.24 22.43
N GLY A 418 15.33 7.59 23.59
CA GLY A 418 16.29 8.00 24.62
C GLY A 418 15.70 8.85 25.75
N ASP A 419 14.48 9.37 25.62
CA ASP A 419 13.85 10.23 26.64
C ASP A 419 13.54 9.50 27.96
N HIS A 420 13.48 8.17 27.94
CA HIS A 420 13.29 7.34 29.13
C HIS A 420 14.60 6.93 29.80
N GLY A 421 15.75 7.35 29.25
CA GLY A 421 17.09 7.02 29.76
C GLY A 421 17.59 5.64 29.34
N GLU A 422 16.96 5.04 28.34
CA GLU A 422 17.41 3.80 27.73
C GLU A 422 18.74 3.98 26.99
N ALA A 423 19.63 2.99 27.11
CA ALA A 423 20.97 3.05 26.51
C ALA A 423 20.96 2.66 25.02
N VAL A 424 19.93 1.94 24.56
CA VAL A 424 19.76 1.52 23.15
C VAL A 424 18.48 2.15 22.64
N HIS A 425 18.60 3.05 21.69
CA HIS A 425 17.49 3.77 21.08
C HIS A 425 17.92 4.35 19.73
N ASP A 426 16.95 4.68 18.89
CA ASP A 426 17.15 5.17 17.52
C ASP A 426 16.86 6.68 17.37
N GLY A 427 16.72 7.39 18.51
CA GLY A 427 16.56 8.84 18.53
C GLY A 427 15.28 9.30 17.84
N ASN A 428 15.40 10.26 16.93
CA ASN A 428 14.29 10.82 16.18
C ASN A 428 13.78 9.94 15.01
N PHE A 429 14.38 8.78 14.75
CA PHE A 429 13.81 7.76 13.86
C PHE A 429 12.53 7.11 14.42
N CYS A 430 12.17 7.43 15.67
CA CYS A 430 10.85 7.10 16.21
C CYS A 430 9.75 8.09 15.79
N VAL A 431 10.09 9.27 15.21
CA VAL A 431 9.15 10.36 14.91
C VAL A 431 9.28 10.80 13.45
N ASP A 432 8.85 9.94 12.59
CA ASP A 432 8.93 10.02 11.13
C ASP A 432 7.59 9.69 10.43
N GLY A 433 6.50 9.89 11.19
CA GLY A 433 5.15 9.60 10.73
C GLY A 433 4.50 10.71 9.90
N LEU A 434 3.55 10.31 9.06
CA LEU A 434 2.60 11.20 8.39
C LEU A 434 1.51 11.73 9.35
N VAL A 435 1.35 11.08 10.50
CA VAL A 435 0.48 11.50 11.60
C VAL A 435 1.23 11.44 12.93
N SER A 436 0.83 12.28 13.88
CA SER A 436 1.32 12.22 15.26
C SER A 436 0.95 10.90 15.96
N PRO A 437 1.53 10.60 17.17
CA PRO A 437 1.13 9.42 17.93
C PRO A 437 -0.38 9.38 18.22
N ASP A 438 -1.03 10.54 18.39
CA ASP A 438 -2.47 10.70 18.59
C ASP A 438 -3.29 10.69 17.29
N ARG A 439 -2.68 10.35 16.14
CA ARG A 439 -3.33 10.34 14.80
C ARG A 439 -3.83 11.70 14.36
N VAL A 440 -3.11 12.76 14.69
CA VAL A 440 -3.34 14.09 14.11
C VAL A 440 -2.48 14.21 12.84
N PRO A 441 -3.07 14.50 11.67
CA PRO A 441 -2.32 14.63 10.42
C PRO A 441 -1.24 15.71 10.47
N HIS A 442 -0.03 15.37 10.01
CA HIS A 442 1.01 16.33 9.69
C HIS A 442 0.77 16.95 8.29
N PRO A 443 1.34 18.11 7.96
CA PRO A 443 1.16 18.75 6.65
C PRO A 443 1.49 17.85 5.46
N GLY A 444 2.50 16.98 5.59
CA GLY A 444 2.90 16.03 4.56
C GLY A 444 1.82 15.05 4.14
N LEU A 445 0.90 14.69 5.05
CA LEU A 445 -0.23 13.82 4.71
C LEU A 445 -1.23 14.53 3.78
N ALA A 446 -1.42 15.84 3.93
CA ALA A 446 -2.28 16.62 3.03
C ALA A 446 -1.66 16.74 1.62
N GLU A 447 -0.34 16.89 1.54
CA GLU A 447 0.39 16.86 0.26
C GLU A 447 0.25 15.49 -0.41
N LEU A 448 0.53 14.41 0.33
CA LEU A 448 0.37 13.04 -0.16
C LEU A 448 -1.04 12.77 -0.69
N LYS A 449 -2.08 13.22 0.02
CA LYS A 449 -3.46 13.13 -0.44
C LYS A 449 -3.66 13.72 -1.82
N ASN A 450 -3.14 14.93 -2.05
CA ASN A 450 -3.34 15.63 -3.32
C ASN A 450 -2.48 15.03 -4.44
N VAL A 451 -1.27 14.58 -4.13
CA VAL A 451 -0.41 13.86 -5.09
C VAL A 451 -1.07 12.56 -5.55
N GLN A 452 -1.73 11.83 -4.65
CA GLN A 452 -2.39 10.54 -4.91
C GLN A 452 -3.89 10.67 -5.27
N ARG A 453 -4.36 11.86 -5.63
CA ARG A 453 -5.77 12.07 -6.03
C ARG A 453 -6.17 11.20 -7.21
N PRO A 454 -7.43 10.73 -7.26
CA PRO A 454 -7.90 9.77 -8.28
C PRO A 454 -8.15 10.38 -9.66
N ALA A 455 -8.10 11.69 -9.78
CA ALA A 455 -8.27 12.40 -11.03
C ALA A 455 -7.38 13.64 -11.07
N ARG A 456 -6.96 14.06 -12.27
CA ARG A 456 -6.16 15.27 -12.44
C ARG A 456 -6.39 15.97 -13.75
N VAL A 457 -6.23 17.29 -13.75
CA VAL A 457 -6.14 18.09 -14.96
C VAL A 457 -4.80 17.79 -15.65
N VAL A 458 -4.87 17.37 -16.91
CA VAL A 458 -3.68 17.14 -17.75
C VAL A 458 -3.48 18.23 -18.80
N ASP A 459 -4.55 18.97 -19.15
CA ASP A 459 -4.49 20.10 -20.06
C ASP A 459 -5.69 21.05 -19.87
N TYR A 460 -5.49 22.33 -20.13
CA TYR A 460 -6.54 23.33 -20.18
C TYR A 460 -6.32 24.36 -21.28
N ASP A 461 -7.12 24.29 -22.33
CA ASP A 461 -7.18 25.31 -23.38
C ASP A 461 -8.20 26.40 -22.97
N GLN A 462 -7.69 27.50 -22.44
CA GLN A 462 -8.54 28.62 -21.98
C GLN A 462 -9.24 29.33 -23.15
N ASP A 463 -8.66 29.35 -24.34
CA ASP A 463 -9.23 30.06 -25.51
C ASP A 463 -10.41 29.31 -26.09
N GLU A 464 -10.33 27.98 -26.13
CA GLU A 464 -11.42 27.10 -26.57
C GLU A 464 -12.36 26.71 -25.40
N GLY A 465 -11.97 26.96 -24.15
CA GLY A 465 -12.71 26.58 -22.95
C GLY A 465 -12.82 25.07 -22.80
N LEU A 466 -11.70 24.34 -23.02
CA LEU A 466 -11.64 22.88 -22.96
C LEU A 466 -10.69 22.45 -21.84
N LEU A 467 -11.21 21.67 -20.89
CA LEU A 467 -10.47 21.08 -19.76
C LEU A 467 -10.34 19.59 -19.98
N THR A 468 -9.11 19.07 -19.98
CA THR A 468 -8.85 17.64 -20.10
C THR A 468 -8.53 17.06 -18.73
N ILE A 469 -9.34 16.10 -18.28
CA ILE A 469 -9.18 15.40 -17.01
C ILE A 469 -8.87 13.94 -17.25
N ARG A 470 -7.85 13.41 -16.56
CA ARG A 470 -7.45 12.01 -16.59
C ARG A 470 -8.00 11.29 -15.35
N ASN A 471 -8.48 10.05 -15.55
CA ASN A 471 -8.80 9.11 -14.50
C ASN A 471 -7.54 8.32 -14.08
N ASP A 472 -7.10 8.47 -12.83
CA ASP A 472 -5.95 7.76 -12.26
C ASP A 472 -6.37 6.56 -11.38
N LEU A 473 -7.64 6.12 -11.42
CA LEU A 473 -8.10 4.88 -10.81
C LEU A 473 -7.70 3.66 -11.66
N ASP A 474 -7.56 2.50 -11.02
CA ASP A 474 -7.15 1.26 -11.69
C ASP A 474 -8.35 0.40 -12.13
N HIS A 475 -9.49 0.49 -11.44
CA HIS A 475 -10.64 -0.40 -11.65
C HIS A 475 -11.95 0.33 -11.92
N THR A 476 -12.09 1.58 -11.45
CA THR A 476 -13.37 2.27 -11.39
C THR A 476 -13.48 3.38 -12.44
N ASP A 477 -14.63 3.48 -13.09
CA ASP A 477 -14.97 4.59 -13.96
C ASP A 477 -15.11 5.89 -13.15
N LEU A 478 -14.43 6.97 -13.60
CA LEU A 478 -14.42 8.24 -12.87
C LEU A 478 -15.80 8.88 -12.75
N ALA A 479 -16.66 8.71 -13.76
CA ALA A 479 -18.01 9.27 -13.74
C ALA A 479 -18.90 8.64 -12.64
N HIS A 480 -18.59 7.41 -12.21
CA HIS A 480 -19.24 6.77 -11.08
C HIS A 480 -18.58 7.09 -9.73
N TYR A 481 -17.29 7.43 -9.75
CA TYR A 481 -16.48 7.60 -8.55
C TYR A 481 -16.47 9.04 -8.03
N ALA A 482 -16.39 10.04 -8.93
CA ALA A 482 -16.20 11.43 -8.54
C ALA A 482 -17.21 12.39 -9.20
N ARG A 483 -17.56 13.43 -8.46
CA ARG A 483 -18.14 14.66 -8.99
C ARG A 483 -17.04 15.70 -9.11
N ILE A 484 -17.11 16.54 -10.15
CA ILE A 484 -16.10 17.54 -10.45
C ILE A 484 -16.77 18.91 -10.46
N SER A 485 -16.17 19.85 -9.76
CA SER A 485 -16.55 21.27 -9.81
C SER A 485 -15.32 22.15 -10.00
N TYR A 486 -15.54 23.39 -10.40
CA TYR A 486 -14.46 24.38 -10.38
C TYR A 486 -14.87 25.65 -9.66
N GLU A 487 -13.86 26.33 -9.15
CA GLU A 487 -13.94 27.68 -8.61
C GLU A 487 -12.99 28.59 -9.36
N VAL A 488 -13.42 29.82 -9.66
CA VAL A 488 -12.53 30.88 -10.13
C VAL A 488 -12.09 31.71 -8.95
N LEU A 489 -10.79 31.72 -8.69
CA LEU A 489 -10.20 32.55 -7.64
C LEU A 489 -9.62 33.81 -8.25
N ARG A 490 -9.85 34.97 -7.61
CA ARG A 490 -9.17 36.22 -7.87
C ARG A 490 -8.49 36.71 -6.60
N ASP A 491 -7.17 36.82 -6.62
CA ASP A 491 -6.34 37.22 -5.49
C ASP A 491 -6.64 36.37 -4.21
N GLY A 492 -6.93 35.06 -4.40
CA GLY A 492 -7.24 34.11 -3.35
C GLY A 492 -8.71 34.10 -2.89
N VAL A 493 -9.59 34.88 -3.52
CA VAL A 493 -11.02 34.94 -3.18
C VAL A 493 -11.81 34.27 -4.31
N VAL A 494 -12.72 33.36 -3.94
CA VAL A 494 -13.65 32.72 -4.88
C VAL A 494 -14.64 33.76 -5.43
N VAL A 495 -14.70 33.88 -6.74
CA VAL A 495 -15.58 34.82 -7.46
C VAL A 495 -16.62 34.15 -8.34
N ALA A 496 -16.41 32.87 -8.69
CA ALA A 496 -17.38 32.03 -9.40
C ALA A 496 -17.19 30.56 -8.99
N HIS A 497 -18.25 29.78 -9.13
CA HIS A 497 -18.27 28.32 -8.90
C HIS A 497 -19.25 27.67 -9.86
N GLU A 498 -18.88 26.50 -10.41
CA GLU A 498 -19.74 25.71 -11.29
C GLU A 498 -19.43 24.23 -11.18
N GLU A 499 -20.43 23.36 -11.35
CA GLU A 499 -20.28 21.90 -11.45
C GLU A 499 -19.98 21.52 -12.92
N LEU A 500 -19.12 20.51 -13.10
CA LEU A 500 -18.83 19.93 -14.42
C LEU A 500 -19.51 18.56 -14.55
N ASP A 501 -20.41 18.43 -15.51
CA ASP A 501 -21.16 17.20 -15.73
C ASP A 501 -20.28 16.13 -16.40
N LEU A 502 -20.02 15.02 -15.70
CA LEU A 502 -19.46 13.80 -16.26
C LEU A 502 -20.58 12.89 -16.78
N VAL A 503 -21.02 13.13 -18.01
CA VAL A 503 -22.13 12.38 -18.63
C VAL A 503 -21.61 11.10 -19.30
N GLU A 504 -20.41 11.13 -19.85
CA GLU A 504 -19.80 9.99 -20.54
C GLU A 504 -18.91 9.18 -19.58
N PRO A 505 -18.83 7.84 -19.78
CA PRO A 505 -17.88 7.03 -19.03
C PRO A 505 -16.44 7.48 -19.23
N VAL A 506 -15.66 7.48 -18.15
CA VAL A 506 -14.22 7.75 -18.16
C VAL A 506 -13.50 6.54 -17.55
N PRO A 507 -13.21 5.52 -18.36
CA PRO A 507 -12.55 4.30 -17.89
C PRO A 507 -11.20 4.58 -17.22
N PRO A 508 -10.68 3.64 -16.39
CA PRO A 508 -9.35 3.74 -15.80
C PRO A 508 -8.26 4.10 -16.80
N HIS A 509 -7.36 4.99 -16.39
CA HIS A 509 -6.19 5.47 -17.17
C HIS A 509 -6.54 6.14 -18.51
N THR A 510 -7.80 6.56 -18.71
CA THR A 510 -8.21 7.37 -19.87
C THR A 510 -8.51 8.81 -19.48
N SER A 511 -8.67 9.67 -20.48
CA SER A 511 -8.98 11.09 -20.28
C SER A 511 -10.27 11.47 -20.97
N ILE A 512 -10.94 12.51 -20.43
CA ILE A 512 -12.11 13.16 -21.02
C ILE A 512 -11.86 14.65 -21.19
N MET A 513 -12.38 15.24 -22.27
CA MET A 513 -12.43 16.69 -22.46
C MET A 513 -13.81 17.20 -22.04
N LEU A 514 -13.82 18.19 -21.15
CA LEU A 514 -15.03 18.83 -20.63
C LEU A 514 -15.09 20.30 -21.05
N ARG A 515 -16.28 20.81 -21.29
CA ARG A 515 -16.49 22.25 -21.50
C ARG A 515 -16.28 22.99 -20.17
N CYS A 516 -15.30 23.88 -20.11
CA CYS A 516 -14.99 24.72 -18.97
C CYS A 516 -14.55 26.11 -19.48
N ALA A 517 -15.50 27.04 -19.54
CA ALA A 517 -15.28 28.37 -20.08
C ALA A 517 -15.72 29.44 -19.06
N PRO A 518 -14.99 29.58 -17.94
CA PRO A 518 -15.39 30.52 -16.88
C PRO A 518 -15.19 31.96 -17.31
N ASP A 519 -16.02 32.87 -16.77
CA ASP A 519 -15.81 34.30 -16.85
C ASP A 519 -14.59 34.70 -16.01
N VAL A 520 -13.47 35.03 -16.66
CA VAL A 520 -12.23 35.38 -15.98
C VAL A 520 -12.21 36.89 -15.69
N PRO A 521 -12.06 37.33 -14.42
CA PRO A 521 -11.93 38.74 -14.10
C PRO A 521 -10.80 39.42 -14.85
N ALA A 522 -11.03 40.62 -15.41
CA ALA A 522 -10.05 41.35 -16.21
C ALA A 522 -8.80 41.77 -15.40
N THR A 523 -8.92 41.84 -14.07
CA THR A 523 -7.84 42.30 -13.17
C THR A 523 -7.63 41.33 -12.00
N GLY A 524 -6.43 41.36 -11.42
CA GLY A 524 -6.03 40.50 -10.30
C GLY A 524 -5.37 39.21 -10.78
N ARG A 525 -4.83 38.44 -9.85
CA ARG A 525 -4.26 37.12 -10.10
C ARG A 525 -5.38 36.08 -10.08
N CYS A 526 -5.67 35.49 -11.23
CA CYS A 526 -6.77 34.54 -11.37
C CYS A 526 -6.26 33.10 -11.55
N HIS A 527 -6.98 32.16 -10.90
CA HIS A 527 -6.76 30.72 -11.02
C HIS A 527 -8.10 29.99 -11.14
N LEU A 528 -8.07 28.88 -11.85
CA LEU A 528 -9.12 27.88 -11.85
C LEU A 528 -8.73 26.79 -10.84
N LEU A 529 -9.53 26.62 -9.80
CA LEU A 529 -9.39 25.53 -8.83
C LEU A 529 -10.39 24.45 -9.21
N VAL A 530 -9.93 23.31 -9.71
CA VAL A 530 -10.75 22.14 -10.06
C VAL A 530 -10.78 21.20 -8.86
N ILE A 531 -11.97 20.87 -8.35
CA ILE A 531 -12.14 20.10 -7.12
C ILE A 531 -12.83 18.78 -7.44
N TYR A 532 -12.25 17.69 -6.93
CA TYR A 532 -12.78 16.33 -7.03
C TYR A 532 -13.42 15.92 -5.74
N ARG A 533 -14.69 15.48 -5.78
CA ARG A 533 -15.45 15.01 -4.62
C ARG A 533 -16.00 13.62 -4.85
N LEU A 534 -16.02 12.79 -3.81
CA LEU A 534 -16.59 11.45 -3.87
C LEU A 534 -18.08 11.52 -4.27
N ALA A 535 -18.50 10.77 -5.28
CA ALA A 535 -19.84 10.84 -5.83
C ALA A 535 -20.92 10.18 -4.94
N GLN A 536 -20.55 9.13 -4.22
CA GLN A 536 -21.45 8.33 -3.38
C GLN A 536 -20.72 7.73 -2.19
N ASP A 537 -21.45 7.30 -1.17
CA ASP A 537 -20.88 6.67 0.01
C ASP A 537 -20.04 5.43 -0.35
N GLN A 538 -18.88 5.32 0.29
CA GLN A 538 -17.99 4.17 0.24
C GLN A 538 -17.64 3.70 1.65
N PRO A 539 -17.08 2.50 1.82
CA PRO A 539 -16.58 2.10 3.13
C PRO A 539 -15.65 3.16 3.72
N LEU A 540 -15.95 3.63 4.93
CA LEU A 540 -15.24 4.66 5.70
C LEU A 540 -15.34 6.11 5.16
N LEU A 541 -15.88 6.35 3.98
CA LEU A 541 -16.00 7.68 3.36
C LEU A 541 -17.46 8.01 3.04
N ALA A 542 -17.90 9.19 3.43
CA ALA A 542 -19.19 9.71 3.00
C ALA A 542 -19.09 10.40 1.62
N ALA A 543 -20.19 10.42 0.87
CA ALA A 543 -20.31 11.26 -0.31
C ALA A 543 -19.90 12.71 0.00
N ASP A 544 -19.47 13.44 -1.00
CA ASP A 544 -18.92 14.80 -0.91
C ASP A 544 -17.55 14.93 -0.24
N HIS A 545 -16.94 13.83 0.22
CA HIS A 545 -15.56 13.88 0.68
C HIS A 545 -14.65 14.45 -0.42
N VAL A 546 -13.81 15.45 -0.10
CA VAL A 546 -12.85 16.03 -1.04
C VAL A 546 -11.71 15.05 -1.27
N LEU A 547 -11.58 14.58 -2.51
CA LEU A 547 -10.54 13.65 -2.93
C LEU A 547 -9.22 14.35 -3.29
N GLY A 548 -9.30 15.60 -3.76
CA GLY A 548 -8.15 16.41 -4.15
C GLY A 548 -8.57 17.56 -5.06
N PHE A 549 -7.58 18.28 -5.57
CA PHE A 549 -7.82 19.43 -6.45
C PHE A 549 -6.63 19.66 -7.39
N ASP A 550 -6.89 20.43 -8.47
CA ASP A 550 -5.87 21.04 -9.35
C ASP A 550 -6.05 22.55 -9.36
N GLU A 551 -4.93 23.29 -9.42
CA GLU A 551 -4.92 24.73 -9.57
C GLU A 551 -4.27 25.10 -10.91
N VAL A 552 -5.05 25.72 -11.82
CA VAL A 552 -4.61 26.13 -13.14
C VAL A 552 -4.58 27.65 -13.25
N PRO A 553 -3.45 28.28 -13.58
CA PRO A 553 -3.38 29.73 -13.77
C PRO A 553 -4.26 30.19 -14.93
N LEU A 554 -5.08 31.22 -14.71
CA LEU A 554 -5.92 31.84 -15.74
C LEU A 554 -5.28 33.11 -16.31
N ARG A 555 -5.30 33.25 -17.64
CA ARG A 555 -4.85 34.46 -18.36
C ARG A 555 -5.94 35.52 -18.33
N ASN A 556 -5.57 36.76 -18.04
CA ASN A 556 -6.44 37.92 -18.13
C ASN A 556 -5.68 39.17 -18.59
N ALA A 557 -6.37 40.31 -18.72
CA ALA A 557 -5.79 41.56 -19.23
C ALA A 557 -4.67 42.13 -18.34
N ASP A 558 -4.67 41.82 -17.05
CA ASP A 558 -3.67 42.30 -16.09
C ASP A 558 -2.37 41.51 -16.10
N GLY A 559 -2.36 40.37 -16.71
CA GLY A 559 -1.30 39.39 -17.00
C GLY A 559 -0.09 39.34 -16.07
N ARG A 560 0.29 38.15 -15.63
CA ARG A 560 1.53 37.88 -14.87
C ARG A 560 2.76 38.42 -15.60
N THR A 561 2.73 38.44 -16.94
CA THR A 561 3.78 38.95 -17.81
C THR A 561 3.99 40.45 -17.63
N ARG A 562 2.95 41.25 -17.36
CA ARG A 562 3.10 42.70 -17.16
C ARG A 562 3.78 43.05 -15.84
N ARG A 563 3.49 42.30 -14.74
CA ARG A 563 4.18 42.55 -13.46
C ARG A 563 5.65 42.15 -13.47
N VAL A 564 5.97 41.03 -14.08
CA VAL A 564 7.37 40.58 -14.20
C VAL A 564 8.13 41.49 -15.17
N ALA A 565 7.53 41.90 -16.30
CA ALA A 565 8.12 42.87 -17.21
C ALA A 565 8.27 44.25 -16.54
N ALA A 566 7.29 44.73 -15.79
CA ALA A 566 7.38 45.97 -15.05
C ALA A 566 8.44 45.94 -13.93
N LEU A 567 8.69 44.80 -13.32
CA LEU A 567 9.79 44.60 -12.37
C LEU A 567 11.16 44.48 -13.07
N ALA A 568 11.18 43.89 -14.29
CA ALA A 568 12.39 43.75 -15.09
C ALA A 568 12.79 45.08 -15.82
N ASP A 569 11.80 45.89 -16.21
CA ASP A 569 11.99 47.18 -16.89
C ASP A 569 12.22 48.36 -15.93
N HIS A 570 12.08 48.16 -14.62
CA HIS A 570 12.55 49.15 -13.67
C HIS A 570 14.07 49.07 -13.60
N PRO A 571 14.82 50.00 -14.21
CA PRO A 571 16.23 50.12 -13.93
C PRO A 571 16.33 50.32 -12.42
N SER A 572 17.13 49.48 -11.79
CA SER A 572 17.42 49.59 -10.37
C SER A 572 17.71 51.06 -10.05
N ARG A 573 16.70 51.78 -9.53
CA ARG A 573 16.98 52.88 -8.65
C ARG A 573 17.65 52.23 -7.45
N ALA A 574 18.98 52.18 -7.52
CA ALA A 574 19.81 51.80 -6.41
C ALA A 574 19.62 52.83 -5.28
N GLY A 575 18.43 52.81 -4.69
CA GLY A 575 18.23 53.35 -3.39
C GLY A 575 19.04 52.45 -2.46
N ARG A 576 19.92 53.05 -1.69
CA ARG A 576 20.73 52.38 -0.71
C ARG A 576 19.75 51.77 0.29
N VAL A 577 19.57 50.46 0.23
CA VAL A 577 18.77 49.72 1.24
C VAL A 577 19.54 49.88 2.57
N THR A 578 18.94 50.56 3.52
CA THR A 578 19.47 50.67 4.87
C THR A 578 18.80 49.62 5.77
N VAL A 579 19.59 48.73 6.31
CA VAL A 579 19.15 47.74 7.29
C VAL A 579 19.55 48.20 8.68
N ARG A 580 18.60 48.45 9.55
CA ARG A 580 18.81 48.69 10.98
C ARG A 580 18.35 47.48 11.77
N ARG A 581 19.18 47.01 12.68
CA ARG A 581 18.85 45.92 13.60
C ARG A 581 18.87 46.44 15.04
N GLU A 582 17.73 46.31 15.72
CA GLU A 582 17.59 46.55 17.15
C GLU A 582 17.08 45.30 17.84
N GLY A 583 17.94 44.55 18.51
CA GLY A 583 17.59 43.27 19.11
C GLY A 583 17.10 42.24 18.04
N THR A 584 15.86 41.78 18.16
CA THR A 584 15.20 40.85 17.21
C THR A 584 14.46 41.57 16.07
N ARG A 585 14.39 42.91 16.11
CA ARG A 585 13.71 43.74 15.09
C ARG A 585 14.70 44.13 14.00
N ILE A 586 14.30 43.91 12.74
CA ILE A 586 15.02 44.34 11.54
C ILE A 586 14.13 45.30 10.78
N ASP A 587 14.57 46.57 10.65
CA ASP A 587 13.90 47.56 9.81
C ASP A 587 14.69 47.69 8.50
N VAL A 588 13.99 47.56 7.37
CA VAL A 588 14.53 47.69 6.02
C VAL A 588 13.86 48.89 5.38
N GLY A 589 14.64 49.92 5.04
CA GLY A 589 14.15 51.14 4.43
C GLY A 589 14.94 51.53 3.16
#